data_aeedb40d795d811f01f0d84c2d65d7f0
#
_entry.id   aeedb40d795d811f01f0d84c2d65d7f0
#
_cell.length_a   1.000
_cell.length_b   1.000
_cell.length_c   1.000
_cell.angle_alpha   90.00
_cell.angle_beta   90.00
_cell.angle_gamma   90.00
#
_symmetry.space_group_name_H-M   'P 1'
#
loop_
_entity.id
_entity.type
_entity.pdbx_description
1 polymer ?
#
loop_
_entity_poly.entity_id
_entity_poly.type
_entity_poly.pdbx_seq_one_letter_code
_entity_poly.pdbx_strand_id
1 'polypeptide(L)'
;MKTKQRTLAVLLLLALLLGGLLWLVTRSNAAEEAASSAAAEGTILLSNFAIGDLEQLQYIYGGETITLNYDSGSWTLADDPDYHLDASACNTMATALASLNAKRQLTAQSGKDYGLTAPAVTVTVTADGQTSTFAFGTENPVTGDMYVQKEGDDAIYTCLLYTSPSPRD
;
A
#
# COMPACT_ATOMS: atom_id res chain seq x y z
N MET A 1 15.92 -59.06 3.08
CA MET A 1 14.67 -58.43 2.62
C MET A 1 14.07 -57.41 3.60
N LYS A 2 14.34 -57.49 4.90
CA LYS A 2 13.74 -56.59 5.93
C LYS A 2 14.29 -55.13 5.95
N THR A 3 15.52 -54.90 5.48
CA THR A 3 16.15 -53.56 5.43
C THR A 3 15.55 -52.65 4.33
N LYS A 4 15.30 -53.19 3.15
CA LYS A 4 14.68 -52.45 2.04
C LYS A 4 13.24 -51.96 2.32
N GLN A 5 12.48 -52.82 3.07
CA GLN A 5 11.12 -52.45 3.51
C GLN A 5 11.14 -51.31 4.55
N ARG A 6 12.13 -51.31 5.46
CA ARG A 6 12.28 -50.23 6.46
C ARG A 6 12.68 -48.92 5.83
N THR A 7 13.57 -48.95 4.85
CA THR A 7 13.97 -47.73 4.10
C THR A 7 12.81 -47.14 3.30
N LEU A 8 12.01 -48.01 2.67
CA LEU A 8 10.82 -47.61 1.93
C LEU A 8 9.74 -46.99 2.84
N ALA A 9 9.55 -47.55 4.03
CA ALA A 9 8.61 -47.00 5.02
C ALA A 9 9.05 -45.67 5.59
N VAL A 10 10.36 -45.44 5.80
CA VAL A 10 10.91 -44.18 6.26
C VAL A 10 10.79 -43.09 5.18
N LEU A 11 11.04 -43.43 3.90
CA LEU A 11 10.85 -42.52 2.79
C LEU A 11 9.39 -42.10 2.58
N LEU A 12 8.46 -43.06 2.74
CA LEU A 12 7.01 -42.75 2.69
C LEU A 12 6.56 -41.89 3.86
N LEU A 13 7.07 -42.08 5.07
CA LEU A 13 6.79 -41.25 6.23
C LEU A 13 7.35 -39.83 6.03
N LEU A 14 8.54 -39.69 5.48
CA LEU A 14 9.16 -38.40 5.19
C LEU A 14 8.40 -37.65 4.10
N ALA A 15 7.93 -38.33 3.06
CA ALA A 15 7.11 -37.76 2.00
C ALA A 15 5.74 -37.29 2.52
N LEU A 16 5.11 -38.06 3.43
CA LEU A 16 3.86 -37.68 4.10
C LEU A 16 4.05 -36.47 5.02
N LEU A 17 5.16 -36.40 5.76
CA LEU A 17 5.49 -35.26 6.61
C LEU A 17 5.73 -33.98 5.79
N LEU A 18 6.50 -34.08 4.71
CA LEU A 18 6.75 -32.96 3.80
C LEU A 18 5.48 -32.53 3.08
N GLY A 19 4.69 -33.47 2.57
CA GLY A 19 3.40 -33.20 1.93
C GLY A 19 2.38 -32.58 2.90
N GLY A 20 2.35 -33.06 4.15
CA GLY A 20 1.52 -32.51 5.21
C GLY A 20 1.94 -31.09 5.61
N LEU A 21 3.24 -30.82 5.70
CA LEU A 21 3.76 -29.49 6.00
C LEU A 21 3.46 -28.50 4.86
N LEU A 22 3.66 -28.92 3.61
CA LEU A 22 3.33 -28.12 2.43
C LEU A 22 1.82 -27.84 2.36
N TRP A 23 1.00 -28.82 2.65
CA TRP A 23 -0.46 -28.65 2.70
C TRP A 23 -0.91 -27.73 3.82
N LEU A 24 -0.26 -27.76 4.99
CA LEU A 24 -0.54 -26.85 6.10
C LEU A 24 -0.15 -25.40 5.75
N VAL A 25 1.01 -25.21 5.12
CA VAL A 25 1.47 -23.87 4.68
C VAL A 25 0.58 -23.32 3.57
N THR A 26 0.21 -24.13 2.58
CA THR A 26 -0.71 -23.69 1.52
C THR A 26 -2.12 -23.44 2.04
N ARG A 27 -2.56 -24.20 3.05
CA ARG A 27 -3.88 -23.99 3.66
C ARG A 27 -3.89 -22.75 4.57
N SER A 28 -2.81 -22.44 5.29
CA SER A 28 -2.71 -21.21 6.05
C SER A 28 -2.69 -19.99 5.15
N ASN A 29 -1.94 -20.05 4.03
CA ASN A 29 -1.92 -18.98 3.04
C ASN A 29 -3.29 -18.79 2.35
N ALA A 30 -3.98 -19.88 2.01
CA ALA A 30 -5.33 -19.83 1.44
C ALA A 30 -6.39 -19.34 2.45
N ALA A 31 -6.22 -19.63 3.74
CA ALA A 31 -7.09 -19.11 4.80
C ALA A 31 -6.81 -17.62 5.08
N GLU A 32 -5.56 -17.18 4.96
CA GLU A 32 -5.18 -15.76 5.02
C GLU A 32 -5.70 -14.98 3.81
N GLU A 33 -5.62 -15.55 2.60
CA GLU A 33 -6.23 -14.97 1.40
C GLU A 33 -7.76 -14.92 1.50
N ALA A 34 -8.41 -15.94 2.05
CA ALA A 34 -9.86 -15.97 2.25
C ALA A 34 -10.31 -14.99 3.35
N ALA A 35 -9.53 -14.83 4.43
CA ALA A 35 -9.80 -13.83 5.46
C ALA A 35 -9.55 -12.40 4.95
N SER A 36 -8.56 -12.21 4.06
CA SER A 36 -8.30 -10.97 3.34
C SER A 36 -9.38 -10.67 2.28
N SER A 37 -9.99 -11.70 1.67
CA SER A 37 -11.09 -11.53 0.69
C SER A 37 -12.45 -11.29 1.36
N ALA A 38 -12.61 -11.61 2.64
CA ALA A 38 -13.86 -11.35 3.38
C ALA A 38 -13.96 -9.90 3.91
N ALA A 39 -12.87 -9.13 3.86
CA ALA A 39 -12.93 -7.68 4.08
C ALA A 39 -13.60 -7.06 2.85
N ALA A 40 -14.75 -6.42 3.06
CA ALA A 40 -15.66 -5.86 2.07
C ALA A 40 -14.98 -5.45 0.76
N GLU A 41 -15.25 -6.17 -0.33
CA GLU A 41 -14.96 -5.70 -1.67
C GLU A 41 -15.84 -4.50 -1.96
N GLY A 42 -15.33 -3.32 -1.67
CA GLY A 42 -15.99 -2.05 -1.89
C GLY A 42 -14.96 -0.96 -2.04
N THR A 43 -15.29 0.06 -2.78
CA THR A 43 -14.46 1.25 -2.85
C THR A 43 -14.55 1.98 -1.50
N ILE A 44 -13.49 1.92 -0.71
CA ILE A 44 -13.38 2.61 0.58
C ILE A 44 -12.72 3.95 0.32
N LEU A 45 -13.44 5.03 0.61
CA LEU A 45 -12.93 6.38 0.42
C LEU A 45 -12.03 6.77 1.60
N LEU A 46 -10.73 6.92 1.36
CA LEU A 46 -9.75 7.32 2.37
C LEU A 46 -9.60 8.85 2.47
N SER A 47 -9.74 9.54 1.34
CA SER A 47 -9.81 11.00 1.31
C SER A 47 -10.83 11.48 0.28
N ASN A 48 -11.46 12.61 0.58
CA ASN A 48 -12.41 13.28 -0.31
C ASN A 48 -12.35 14.78 -0.05
N PHE A 49 -11.73 15.51 -0.96
CA PHE A 49 -11.70 16.96 -0.93
C PHE A 49 -11.76 17.51 -2.37
N ALA A 50 -12.24 18.72 -2.53
CA ALA A 50 -12.19 19.36 -3.84
C ALA A 50 -10.79 19.94 -4.07
N ILE A 51 -10.30 19.86 -5.31
CA ILE A 51 -8.97 20.42 -5.66
C ILE A 51 -8.89 21.93 -5.36
N GLY A 52 -10.03 22.63 -5.44
CA GLY A 52 -10.10 24.05 -5.11
C GLY A 52 -9.88 24.38 -3.64
N ASP A 53 -10.07 23.39 -2.75
CA ASP A 53 -9.90 23.53 -1.31
C ASP A 53 -8.50 23.10 -0.84
N LEU A 54 -7.66 22.61 -1.77
CA LEU A 54 -6.29 22.20 -1.49
C LEU A 54 -5.45 23.44 -1.19
N GLU A 55 -4.69 23.39 -0.10
CA GLU A 55 -3.78 24.44 0.33
C GLU A 55 -2.32 23.99 0.21
N GLN A 56 -2.04 22.76 0.66
CA GLN A 56 -0.67 22.25 0.73
C GLN A 56 -0.63 20.74 0.54
N LEU A 57 0.42 20.30 -0.13
CA LEU A 57 0.77 18.92 -0.28
C LEU A 57 2.23 18.72 0.12
N GLN A 58 2.47 17.91 1.14
CA GLN A 58 3.81 17.56 1.59
C GLN A 58 4.04 16.08 1.36
N TYR A 59 5.20 15.70 0.85
CA TYR A 59 5.59 14.30 0.79
C TYR A 59 7.01 14.08 1.27
N ILE A 60 7.21 12.97 1.93
CA ILE A 60 8.52 12.52 2.42
C ILE A 60 8.90 11.30 1.61
N TYR A 61 10.02 11.39 0.91
CA TYR A 61 10.58 10.31 0.11
C TYR A 61 12.09 10.24 0.29
N GLY A 62 12.62 9.05 0.62
CA GLY A 62 14.07 8.88 0.82
C GLY A 62 14.65 9.69 1.97
N GLY A 63 13.83 10.16 2.92
CA GLY A 63 14.22 11.02 4.04
C GLY A 63 14.21 12.51 3.72
N GLU A 64 13.90 12.90 2.48
CA GLU A 64 13.71 14.28 2.06
C GLU A 64 12.24 14.66 2.15
N THR A 65 11.97 15.86 2.65
CA THR A 65 10.61 16.44 2.73
C THR A 65 10.45 17.47 1.65
N ILE A 66 9.44 17.29 0.80
CA ILE A 66 9.09 18.24 -0.24
C ILE A 66 7.71 18.79 0.06
N THR A 67 7.60 20.11 0.14
CA THR A 67 6.35 20.80 0.44
C THR A 67 5.94 21.67 -0.75
N LEU A 68 4.76 21.38 -1.28
CA LEU A 68 4.15 22.10 -2.40
C LEU A 68 2.95 22.89 -1.86
N ASN A 69 2.93 24.18 -2.12
CA ASN A 69 1.79 25.02 -1.83
C ASN A 69 0.92 25.15 -3.09
N TYR A 70 -0.37 25.16 -2.89
CA TYR A 70 -1.34 25.36 -3.97
C TYR A 70 -2.19 26.58 -3.67
N ASP A 71 -2.20 27.54 -4.58
CA ASP A 71 -3.03 28.73 -4.50
C ASP A 71 -3.64 29.05 -5.86
N SER A 72 -4.96 29.03 -5.90
CA SER A 72 -5.76 29.50 -7.06
C SER A 72 -5.34 28.89 -8.40
N GLY A 73 -4.95 27.62 -8.41
CA GLY A 73 -4.53 26.89 -9.63
C GLY A 73 -3.01 26.92 -9.88
N SER A 74 -2.24 27.56 -9.01
CA SER A 74 -0.79 27.66 -9.12
C SER A 74 -0.07 26.86 -8.06
N TRP A 75 0.96 26.12 -8.48
CA TRP A 75 1.83 25.36 -7.60
C TRP A 75 3.14 26.10 -7.36
N THR A 76 3.59 26.10 -6.12
CA THR A 76 4.91 26.64 -5.74
C THR A 76 5.61 25.66 -4.79
N LEU A 77 6.93 25.56 -4.92
CA LEU A 77 7.75 24.82 -3.95
C LEU A 77 7.97 25.72 -2.73
N ALA A 78 7.72 25.22 -1.54
CA ALA A 78 7.80 26.04 -0.32
C ALA A 78 9.21 26.58 -0.07
N ASP A 79 10.25 25.79 -0.36
CA ASP A 79 11.65 26.15 -0.14
C ASP A 79 12.24 27.01 -1.26
N ASP A 80 11.66 26.98 -2.47
CA ASP A 80 12.08 27.76 -3.64
C ASP A 80 10.86 28.13 -4.49
N PRO A 81 10.17 29.24 -4.20
CA PRO A 81 8.96 29.64 -4.91
C PRO A 81 9.17 29.95 -6.40
N ASP A 82 10.40 30.23 -6.81
CA ASP A 82 10.75 30.50 -8.20
C ASP A 82 11.07 29.23 -9.00
N TYR A 83 11.10 28.07 -8.34
CA TYR A 83 11.35 26.79 -9.01
C TYR A 83 10.22 26.43 -9.97
N HIS A 84 10.57 26.09 -11.19
CA HIS A 84 9.59 25.69 -12.22
C HIS A 84 9.11 24.27 -12.00
N LEU A 85 7.95 24.12 -11.37
CA LEU A 85 7.28 22.84 -11.17
C LEU A 85 6.54 22.40 -12.45
N ASP A 86 6.49 21.11 -12.68
CA ASP A 86 5.56 20.52 -13.65
C ASP A 86 4.13 20.52 -13.06
N ALA A 87 3.37 21.53 -13.41
CA ALA A 87 1.99 21.69 -12.93
C ALA A 87 1.10 20.49 -13.29
N SER A 88 1.36 19.79 -14.41
CA SER A 88 0.60 18.60 -14.81
C SER A 88 0.85 17.45 -13.85
N ALA A 89 2.11 17.21 -13.48
CA ALA A 89 2.49 16.21 -12.51
C ALA A 89 1.89 16.50 -11.12
N CYS A 90 1.99 17.76 -10.66
CA CYS A 90 1.40 18.21 -9.40
C CYS A 90 -0.12 18.03 -9.38
N ASN A 91 -0.82 18.40 -10.45
CA ASN A 91 -2.27 18.23 -10.57
C ASN A 91 -2.67 16.73 -10.58
N THR A 92 -1.90 15.88 -11.25
CA THR A 92 -2.15 14.44 -11.27
C THR A 92 -2.05 13.84 -9.88
N MET A 93 -1.01 14.19 -9.13
CA MET A 93 -0.81 13.76 -7.74
C MET A 93 -1.92 14.27 -6.83
N ALA A 94 -2.28 15.56 -6.92
CA ALA A 94 -3.36 16.15 -6.16
C ALA A 94 -4.72 15.49 -6.45
N THR A 95 -5.01 15.20 -7.73
CA THR A 95 -6.25 14.51 -8.13
C THR A 95 -6.32 13.09 -7.56
N ALA A 96 -5.22 12.35 -7.59
CA ALA A 96 -5.15 11.02 -7.01
C ALA A 96 -5.39 11.03 -5.50
N LEU A 97 -4.87 12.04 -4.80
CA LEU A 97 -5.05 12.21 -3.36
C LEU A 97 -6.42 12.78 -3.00
N ALA A 98 -7.01 13.62 -3.85
CA ALA A 98 -8.32 14.21 -3.62
C ALA A 98 -9.43 13.16 -3.54
N SER A 99 -9.28 12.04 -4.23
CA SER A 99 -10.21 10.91 -4.21
C SER A 99 -9.47 9.60 -4.01
N LEU A 100 -8.68 9.51 -2.95
CA LEU A 100 -7.93 8.30 -2.64
C LEU A 100 -8.88 7.18 -2.21
N ASN A 101 -8.92 6.14 -3.01
CA ASN A 101 -9.79 5.00 -2.82
C ASN A 101 -9.00 3.73 -2.52
N ALA A 102 -9.41 3.02 -1.49
CA ALA A 102 -8.89 1.69 -1.19
C ALA A 102 -9.83 0.61 -1.72
N LYS A 103 -9.25 -0.47 -2.20
CA LYS A 103 -9.99 -1.67 -2.60
C LYS A 103 -10.45 -2.48 -1.40
N ARG A 104 -9.61 -2.59 -0.39
CA ARG A 104 -9.82 -3.45 0.78
C ARG A 104 -9.28 -2.79 2.04
N GLN A 105 -9.95 -3.07 3.13
CA GLN A 105 -9.47 -2.82 4.48
C GLN A 105 -8.98 -4.13 5.08
N LEU A 106 -7.81 -4.11 5.69
CA LEU A 106 -7.20 -5.26 6.34
C LEU A 106 -7.05 -4.98 7.82
N THR A 107 -7.21 -6.02 8.62
CA THR A 107 -6.79 -5.97 10.02
C THR A 107 -5.30 -6.31 10.08
N ALA A 108 -4.52 -5.49 10.77
CA ALA A 108 -3.09 -5.74 10.94
C ALA A 108 -2.86 -7.13 11.59
N GLN A 109 -2.05 -7.95 10.94
CA GLN A 109 -1.68 -9.26 11.46
C GLN A 109 -0.36 -9.17 12.22
N SER A 110 -0.32 -9.76 13.39
CA SER A 110 0.91 -9.79 14.20
C SER A 110 2.05 -10.50 13.46
N GLY A 111 3.19 -9.83 13.35
CA GLY A 111 4.39 -10.38 12.71
C GLY A 111 4.44 -10.24 11.19
N LYS A 112 3.42 -9.70 10.54
CA LYS A 112 3.43 -9.37 9.12
C LYS A 112 3.95 -7.95 8.92
N ASP A 113 4.97 -7.80 8.07
CA ASP A 113 5.47 -6.49 7.69
C ASP A 113 4.74 -6.00 6.44
N TYR A 114 4.11 -4.84 6.55
CA TYR A 114 3.43 -4.14 5.45
C TYR A 114 4.27 -2.97 4.92
N GLY A 115 5.50 -2.78 5.45
CA GLY A 115 6.36 -1.65 5.14
C GLY A 115 5.87 -0.33 5.75
N LEU A 116 4.92 -0.37 6.68
CA LEU A 116 4.33 0.83 7.29
C LEU A 116 5.09 1.33 8.51
N THR A 117 5.98 0.50 9.08
CA THR A 117 6.90 0.92 10.17
C THR A 117 7.98 1.87 9.65
N ALA A 118 8.39 1.70 8.39
CA ALA A 118 9.29 2.58 7.67
C ALA A 118 8.73 2.78 6.24
N PRO A 119 7.71 3.63 6.10
CA PRO A 119 6.99 3.79 4.84
C PRO A 119 7.90 4.31 3.73
N ALA A 120 7.70 3.79 2.52
CA ALA A 120 8.47 4.22 1.34
C ALA A 120 8.18 5.69 1.01
N VAL A 121 6.93 6.11 1.20
CA VAL A 121 6.48 7.49 1.03
C VAL A 121 5.46 7.81 2.12
N THR A 122 5.56 9.01 2.69
CA THR A 122 4.50 9.59 3.52
C THR A 122 3.99 10.83 2.83
N VAL A 123 2.67 10.94 2.69
CA VAL A 123 2.03 12.10 2.06
C VAL A 123 1.10 12.75 3.06
N THR A 124 1.24 14.04 3.24
CA THR A 124 0.36 14.89 4.05
C THR A 124 -0.34 15.88 3.16
N VAL A 125 -1.65 15.93 3.25
CA VAL A 125 -2.51 16.85 2.47
C VAL A 125 -3.23 17.77 3.43
N THR A 126 -3.19 19.07 3.17
CA THR A 126 -4.01 20.07 3.86
C THR A 126 -5.00 20.66 2.87
N ALA A 127 -6.28 20.49 3.17
CA ALA A 127 -7.39 21.01 2.36
C ALA A 127 -8.53 21.47 3.30
N ASP A 128 -9.11 22.62 3.03
CA ASP A 128 -10.15 23.25 3.87
C ASP A 128 -9.75 23.33 5.36
N GLY A 129 -8.49 23.66 5.63
CA GLY A 129 -7.92 23.73 6.97
C GLY A 129 -7.78 22.38 7.70
N GLN A 130 -8.07 21.26 7.02
CA GLN A 130 -7.93 19.92 7.59
C GLN A 130 -6.71 19.20 7.01
N THR A 131 -5.95 18.57 7.87
CA THR A 131 -4.77 17.80 7.50
C THR A 131 -5.03 16.31 7.58
N SER A 132 -4.64 15.58 6.55
CA SER A 132 -4.68 14.11 6.50
C SER A 132 -3.32 13.58 6.06
N THR A 133 -2.80 12.59 6.79
CA THR A 133 -1.52 11.96 6.49
C THR A 133 -1.73 10.50 6.07
N PHE A 134 -1.06 10.08 5.02
CA PHE A 134 -1.10 8.72 4.48
C PHE A 134 0.32 8.16 4.40
N ALA A 135 0.54 7.02 5.02
CA ALA A 135 1.78 6.26 4.90
C ALA A 135 1.61 5.17 3.85
N PHE A 136 2.49 5.15 2.85
CA PHE A 136 2.54 4.14 1.79
C PHE A 136 3.67 3.18 2.09
N GLY A 137 3.33 1.92 2.31
CA GLY A 137 4.25 0.86 2.64
C GLY A 137 4.79 0.12 1.41
N THR A 138 4.87 -1.20 1.51
CA THR A 138 5.32 -2.07 0.42
C THR A 138 4.17 -2.44 -0.51
N GLU A 139 4.51 -2.92 -1.70
CA GLU A 139 3.57 -3.51 -2.64
C GLU A 139 3.19 -4.92 -2.19
N ASN A 140 1.92 -5.27 -2.34
CA ASN A 140 1.45 -6.63 -2.14
C ASN A 140 1.93 -7.51 -3.31
N PRO A 141 2.78 -8.53 -3.06
CA PRO A 141 3.38 -9.32 -4.14
C PRO A 141 2.38 -10.15 -4.94
N VAL A 142 1.15 -10.32 -4.44
CA VAL A 142 0.12 -11.12 -5.10
C VAL A 142 -0.79 -10.25 -5.97
N THR A 143 -1.19 -9.07 -5.47
CA THR A 143 -2.18 -8.22 -6.14
C THR A 143 -1.57 -7.00 -6.84
N GLY A 144 -0.33 -6.63 -6.52
CA GLY A 144 0.30 -5.41 -7.02
C GLY A 144 -0.22 -4.13 -6.37
N ASP A 145 -1.10 -4.25 -5.37
CA ASP A 145 -1.65 -3.09 -4.66
C ASP A 145 -0.66 -2.62 -3.57
N MET A 146 -0.61 -1.33 -3.30
CA MET A 146 0.18 -0.77 -2.22
C MET A 146 -0.56 -0.86 -0.89
N TYR A 147 0.17 -1.20 0.17
CA TYR A 147 -0.36 -1.06 1.53
C TYR A 147 -0.33 0.40 1.95
N VAL A 148 -1.45 0.87 2.48
CA VAL A 148 -1.63 2.26 2.91
C VAL A 148 -2.23 2.29 4.30
N GLN A 149 -1.75 3.20 5.13
CA GLN A 149 -2.35 3.51 6.43
C GLN A 149 -2.62 5.01 6.52
N LYS A 150 -3.81 5.36 6.98
CA LYS A 150 -4.15 6.74 7.30
C LYS A 150 -3.77 7.02 8.75
N GLU A 151 -3.16 8.16 9.03
CA GLU A 151 -2.84 8.57 10.39
C GLU A 151 -4.11 8.65 11.25
N GLY A 152 -4.02 8.10 12.46
CA GLY A 152 -5.17 8.02 13.38
C GLY A 152 -6.12 6.85 13.11
N ASP A 153 -5.80 5.99 12.14
CA ASP A 153 -6.55 4.75 11.84
C ASP A 153 -5.63 3.54 12.01
N ASP A 154 -6.07 2.57 12.79
CA ASP A 154 -5.32 1.32 13.01
C ASP A 154 -5.47 0.34 11.84
N ALA A 155 -6.39 0.62 10.92
CA ALA A 155 -6.63 -0.22 9.76
C ALA A 155 -5.54 -0.04 8.69
N ILE A 156 -5.24 -1.13 8.00
CA ILE A 156 -4.37 -1.14 6.82
C ILE A 156 -5.26 -1.26 5.59
N TYR A 157 -4.95 -0.50 4.58
CA TYR A 157 -5.69 -0.48 3.33
C TYR A 157 -4.83 -0.96 2.17
N THR A 158 -5.46 -1.48 1.12
CA THR A 158 -4.80 -1.75 -0.16
C THR A 158 -5.34 -0.81 -1.22
N CYS A 159 -4.46 -0.06 -1.86
CA CYS A 159 -4.79 0.89 -2.90
C CYS A 159 -4.10 0.52 -4.20
N LEU A 160 -4.80 0.64 -5.33
CA LEU A 160 -4.15 0.72 -6.64
C LEU A 160 -3.43 2.07 -6.70
N LEU A 161 -2.11 2.05 -6.65
CA LEU A 161 -1.39 3.17 -7.25
C LEU A 161 -1.42 2.95 -8.75
N TYR A 162 -2.06 3.84 -9.45
CA TYR A 162 -1.96 3.92 -10.90
C TYR A 162 -0.52 4.32 -11.25
N THR A 163 0.38 3.33 -11.25
CA THR A 163 1.66 3.53 -11.90
C THR A 163 1.34 3.61 -13.39
N SER A 164 1.58 4.80 -13.96
CA SER A 164 1.52 5.04 -15.39
C SER A 164 2.07 3.82 -16.15
N PRO A 165 1.40 3.34 -17.21
CA PRO A 165 1.92 2.21 -17.97
C PRO A 165 3.35 2.53 -18.39
N SER A 166 4.27 1.62 -18.02
CA SER A 166 5.66 1.68 -18.49
C SER A 166 5.63 1.85 -20.01
N PRO A 167 6.30 2.86 -20.57
CA PRO A 167 6.47 2.94 -22.01
C PRO A 167 7.41 1.80 -22.42
N ARG A 168 6.83 0.66 -22.68
CA ARG A 168 7.49 -0.44 -23.35
C ARG A 168 6.60 -0.82 -24.50
N ASP A 169 6.82 -0.13 -25.59
CA ASP A 169 6.78 -0.61 -26.97
C ASP A 169 7.69 0.29 -27.81
#